data_584448bc87a80cbdf3cb25b1500b18a7
#
_entry.id   584448bc87a80cbdf3cb25b1500b18a7
#
_cell.length_a   1.000
_cell.length_b   1.000
_cell.length_c   1.000
_cell.angle_alpha   90.00
_cell.angle_beta   90.00
_cell.angle_gamma   90.00
#
_symmetry.space_group_name_H-M   'P 1'
#
loop_
_entity.id
_entity.type
_entity.pdbx_description
1 polymer ?
#
loop_
_entity_poly.entity_id
_entity_poly.type
_entity_poly.pdbx_seq_one_letter_code
_entity_poly.pdbx_strand_id
1 'polypeptide(L)'
;MQHCYHHMFESGLGLRQLIDYYFLLRSTTESGVHSKIESLFREFGMMRFASAVMWILQNIFKLESKYLICCPDEHEGRFILNEVMAGGNFGHHDTRIKKISKGIIQFLFINIQHNWHLATHYPSEFFWGPIWLGYHWFWERLSRH
;
A
#
# COMPACT_ATOMS: atom_id res chain seq x y z
N MET A 1 -3.90 -5.81 6.13
CA MET A 1 -2.84 -5.73 5.12
C MET A 1 -3.38 -5.33 3.75
N GLN A 2 -4.37 -6.01 3.20
CA GLN A 2 -4.98 -5.66 1.89
C GLN A 2 -5.44 -4.20 1.81
N HIS A 3 -6.09 -3.67 2.86
CA HIS A 3 -6.49 -2.28 2.95
C HIS A 3 -5.30 -1.30 2.87
N CYS A 4 -4.21 -1.56 3.59
CA CYS A 4 -3.00 -0.74 3.51
C CYS A 4 -2.32 -0.82 2.14
N TYR A 5 -2.32 -2.02 1.53
CA TYR A 5 -1.81 -2.25 0.19
C TYR A 5 -2.57 -1.40 -0.83
N HIS A 6 -3.90 -1.46 -0.79
CA HIS A 6 -4.76 -0.67 -1.67
C HIS A 6 -4.56 0.84 -1.49
N HIS A 7 -4.53 1.32 -0.24
CA HIS A 7 -4.27 2.73 0.04
C HIS A 7 -2.94 3.23 -0.47
N MET A 8 -1.90 2.40 -0.46
CA MET A 8 -0.59 2.79 -0.98
C MET A 8 -0.65 3.25 -2.44
N PHE A 9 -1.48 2.58 -3.26
CA PHE A 9 -1.60 2.88 -4.70
C PHE A 9 -2.67 3.92 -5.03
N GLU A 10 -3.68 4.11 -4.18
CA GLU A 10 -4.79 5.02 -4.46
C GLU A 10 -4.64 6.39 -3.81
N SER A 11 -4.34 6.42 -2.52
CA SER A 11 -4.40 7.65 -1.72
C SER A 11 -3.15 7.92 -0.90
N GLY A 12 -2.17 7.02 -0.97
CA GLY A 12 -0.98 7.03 -0.13
C GLY A 12 -1.22 6.32 1.21
N LEU A 13 -0.19 5.64 1.68
CA LEU A 13 -0.16 4.97 2.97
C LEU A 13 0.35 5.97 4.03
N GLY A 14 -0.37 6.10 5.14
CA GLY A 14 0.06 6.94 6.26
C GLY A 14 0.68 6.13 7.41
N LEU A 15 1.47 6.79 8.24
CA LEU A 15 2.05 6.17 9.43
C LEU A 15 1.00 5.63 10.41
N ARG A 16 -0.18 6.24 10.43
CA ARG A 16 -1.28 5.81 11.30
C ARG A 16 -1.71 4.37 11.01
N GLN A 17 -1.88 4.01 9.74
CA GLN A 17 -2.24 2.64 9.35
C GLN A 17 -1.17 1.63 9.77
N LEU A 18 0.11 2.01 9.71
CA LEU A 18 1.20 1.16 10.20
C LEU A 18 1.17 0.98 11.72
N ILE A 19 0.83 2.04 12.45
CA ILE A 19 0.67 1.98 13.92
C ILE A 19 -0.53 1.09 14.30
N ASP A 20 -1.65 1.20 13.60
CA ASP A 20 -2.82 0.33 13.81
C ASP A 20 -2.43 -1.15 13.59
N TYR A 21 -1.59 -1.43 12.59
CA TYR A 21 -1.04 -2.76 12.34
C TYR A 21 -0.13 -3.25 13.47
N TYR A 22 0.72 -2.36 14.01
CA TYR A 22 1.56 -2.67 15.16
C TYR A 22 0.72 -3.19 16.35
N PHE A 23 -0.34 -2.48 16.70
CA PHE A 23 -1.20 -2.88 17.81
C PHE A 23 -1.97 -4.16 17.51
N LEU A 24 -2.46 -4.33 16.28
CA LEU A 24 -3.16 -5.54 15.84
C LEU A 24 -2.28 -6.77 15.99
N LEU A 25 -1.04 -6.73 15.52
CA LEU A 25 -0.10 -7.85 15.61
C LEU A 25 0.24 -8.19 17.06
N ARG A 26 0.41 -7.20 17.91
CA ARG A 26 0.63 -7.44 19.36
C ARG A 26 -0.57 -8.04 20.09
N SER A 27 -1.77 -7.78 19.62
CA SER A 27 -2.98 -8.36 20.19
C SER A 27 -3.25 -9.80 19.72
N THR A 28 -2.61 -10.24 18.63
CA THR A 28 -2.80 -11.58 18.06
C THR A 28 -1.78 -12.54 18.67
N THR A 29 -2.23 -13.36 19.62
CA THR A 29 -1.37 -14.30 20.36
C THR A 29 -1.60 -15.77 20.01
N GLU A 30 -2.52 -16.07 19.09
CA GLU A 30 -2.85 -17.45 18.72
C GLU A 30 -1.76 -18.09 17.86
N SER A 31 -1.25 -19.23 18.33
CA SER A 31 -0.31 -20.05 17.56
C SER A 31 -0.98 -20.59 16.29
N GLY A 32 -0.34 -20.44 15.14
CA GLY A 32 -0.85 -20.90 13.85
C GLY A 32 -1.58 -19.85 13.00
N VAL A 33 -1.99 -18.73 13.57
CA VAL A 33 -2.61 -17.62 12.82
C VAL A 33 -1.61 -17.00 11.85
N HIS A 34 -0.35 -16.82 12.25
CA HIS A 34 0.68 -16.23 11.42
C HIS A 34 0.95 -17.04 10.14
N SER A 35 1.07 -18.37 10.23
CA SER A 35 1.29 -19.22 9.05
C SER A 35 0.11 -19.19 8.08
N LYS A 36 -1.11 -19.13 8.59
CA LYS A 36 -2.32 -18.98 7.77
C LYS A 36 -2.37 -17.64 7.07
N ILE A 37 -2.04 -16.56 7.77
CA ILE A 37 -1.98 -15.22 7.17
C ILE A 37 -0.85 -15.14 6.14
N GLU A 38 0.31 -15.72 6.42
CA GLU A 38 1.42 -15.78 5.46
C GLU A 38 1.02 -16.50 4.17
N SER A 39 0.31 -17.65 4.28
CA SER A 39 -0.17 -18.37 3.09
C SER A 39 -1.15 -17.52 2.25
N LEU A 40 -2.04 -16.77 2.90
CA LEU A 40 -2.93 -15.84 2.20
C LEU A 40 -2.15 -14.71 1.51
N PHE A 41 -1.10 -14.19 2.14
CA PHE A 41 -0.27 -13.17 1.48
C PHE A 41 0.46 -13.71 0.24
N ARG A 42 0.88 -14.99 0.26
CA ARG A 42 1.46 -15.68 -0.91
C ARG A 42 0.41 -15.84 -2.01
N GLU A 43 -0.77 -16.31 -1.68
CA GLU A 43 -1.88 -16.52 -2.61
C GLU A 43 -2.30 -15.22 -3.31
N PHE A 44 -2.38 -14.12 -2.56
CA PHE A 44 -2.74 -12.80 -3.10
C PHE A 44 -1.57 -12.00 -3.68
N GLY A 45 -0.38 -12.57 -3.77
CA GLY A 45 0.81 -11.87 -4.29
C GLY A 45 1.30 -10.69 -3.43
N MET A 46 0.89 -10.63 -2.15
CA MET A 46 1.16 -9.51 -1.25
C MET A 46 2.42 -9.71 -0.38
N MET A 47 3.18 -10.78 -0.59
CA MET A 47 4.35 -11.12 0.26
C MET A 47 5.39 -10.01 0.29
N ARG A 48 5.70 -9.42 -0.87
CA ARG A 48 6.70 -8.35 -0.98
C ARG A 48 6.33 -7.14 -0.12
N PHE A 49 5.08 -6.68 -0.24
CA PHE A 49 4.55 -5.59 0.59
C PHE A 49 4.49 -5.96 2.07
N ALA A 50 4.05 -7.18 2.39
CA ALA A 50 3.99 -7.67 3.76
C ALA A 50 5.39 -7.68 4.41
N SER A 51 6.41 -8.18 3.73
CA SER A 51 7.80 -8.18 4.20
C SER A 51 8.35 -6.77 4.42
N ALA A 52 7.99 -5.82 3.55
CA ALA A 52 8.33 -4.41 3.71
C ALA A 52 7.69 -3.82 4.97
N VAL A 53 6.40 -4.07 5.19
CA VAL A 53 5.68 -3.61 6.38
C VAL A 53 6.27 -4.25 7.65
N MET A 54 6.57 -5.55 7.64
CA MET A 54 7.22 -6.22 8.78
C MET A 54 8.57 -5.58 9.12
N TRP A 55 9.37 -5.19 8.11
CA TRP A 55 10.62 -4.48 8.35
C TRP A 55 10.40 -3.11 9.02
N ILE A 56 9.42 -2.33 8.54
CA ILE A 56 9.10 -1.03 9.15
C ILE A 56 8.65 -1.22 10.60
N LEU A 57 7.75 -2.16 10.85
CA LEU A 57 7.25 -2.41 12.20
C LEU A 57 8.35 -2.85 13.16
N GLN A 58 9.27 -3.69 12.70
CA GLN A 58 10.39 -4.17 13.53
C GLN A 58 11.42 -3.08 13.77
N ASN A 59 11.85 -2.36 12.73
CA ASN A 59 13.01 -1.47 12.83
C ASN A 59 12.64 -0.07 13.31
N ILE A 60 11.47 0.44 12.91
CA ILE A 60 11.02 1.79 13.27
C ILE A 60 10.16 1.76 14.55
N PHE A 61 9.16 0.87 14.61
CA PHE A 61 8.25 0.79 15.76
C PHE A 61 8.70 -0.21 16.83
N LYS A 62 9.85 -0.91 16.64
CA LYS A 62 10.43 -1.85 17.60
C LYS A 62 9.51 -3.02 17.95
N LEU A 63 8.76 -3.52 16.95
CA LEU A 63 7.95 -4.72 17.11
C LEU A 63 8.85 -5.93 17.34
N GLU A 64 8.56 -6.72 18.37
CA GLU A 64 9.31 -7.94 18.68
C GLU A 64 9.12 -8.99 17.57
N SER A 65 10.19 -9.74 17.27
CA SER A 65 10.23 -10.72 16.17
C SER A 65 9.15 -11.81 16.28
N LYS A 66 8.69 -12.12 17.50
CA LYS A 66 7.62 -13.12 17.72
C LYS A 66 6.26 -12.74 17.13
N TYR A 67 6.04 -11.44 16.84
CA TYR A 67 4.80 -10.93 16.26
C TYR A 67 4.87 -10.77 14.73
N LEU A 68 6.02 -11.05 14.13
CA LEU A 68 6.17 -10.95 12.68
C LEU A 68 5.45 -12.11 11.98
N ILE A 69 4.71 -11.79 10.93
CA ILE A 69 3.97 -12.78 10.12
C ILE A 69 4.90 -13.43 9.08
N CYS A 70 5.86 -12.67 8.55
CA CYS A 70 6.81 -13.14 7.54
C CYS A 70 8.17 -12.47 7.76
N CYS A 71 9.19 -12.97 7.04
CA CYS A 71 10.53 -12.40 7.09
C CYS A 71 10.52 -10.94 6.63
N PRO A 72 11.12 -10.01 7.40
CA PRO A 72 11.29 -8.62 7.01
C PRO A 72 12.22 -8.48 5.80
N ASP A 73 11.89 -7.55 4.89
CA ASP A 73 12.73 -7.15 3.77
C ASP A 73 13.15 -5.69 3.95
N GLU A 74 14.45 -5.46 4.14
CA GLU A 74 14.99 -4.12 4.37
C GLU A 74 14.88 -3.23 3.12
N HIS A 75 15.18 -3.77 1.94
CA HIS A 75 15.17 -2.99 0.72
C HIS A 75 13.77 -2.44 0.42
N GLU A 76 12.79 -3.31 0.43
CA GLU A 76 11.39 -2.93 0.22
C GLU A 76 10.84 -2.09 1.40
N GLY A 77 11.25 -2.39 2.62
CA GLY A 77 10.87 -1.63 3.81
C GLY A 77 11.32 -0.17 3.75
N ARG A 78 12.57 0.07 3.35
CA ARG A 78 13.09 1.44 3.14
C ARG A 78 12.37 2.16 2.02
N PHE A 79 12.07 1.45 0.92
CA PHE A 79 11.32 2.02 -0.18
C PHE A 79 9.91 2.46 0.27
N ILE A 80 9.13 1.58 0.90
CA ILE A 80 7.79 1.90 1.41
C ILE A 80 7.84 3.01 2.45
N LEU A 81 8.81 2.99 3.36
CA LEU A 81 8.96 4.05 4.37
C LEU A 81 9.19 5.42 3.72
N ASN A 82 10.04 5.49 2.70
CA ASN A 82 10.28 6.73 1.96
C ASN A 82 9.01 7.24 1.29
N GLU A 83 8.20 6.35 0.70
CA GLU A 83 6.92 6.71 0.10
C GLU A 83 5.93 7.24 1.15
N VAL A 84 5.82 6.56 2.29
CA VAL A 84 4.98 7.00 3.41
C VAL A 84 5.40 8.38 3.92
N MET A 85 6.70 8.63 4.04
CA MET A 85 7.23 9.92 4.51
C MET A 85 7.06 11.02 3.48
N ALA A 86 7.21 10.73 2.18
CA ALA A 86 7.05 11.69 1.10
C ALA A 86 5.57 12.05 0.86
N GLY A 87 4.67 11.06 0.88
CA GLY A 87 3.24 11.25 0.65
C GLY A 87 2.50 11.89 1.82
N GLY A 88 3.05 11.81 3.04
CA GLY A 88 2.37 12.24 4.25
C GLY A 88 1.08 11.46 4.50
N ASN A 89 0.15 12.06 5.24
CA ASN A 89 -1.14 11.43 5.53
C ASN A 89 -2.05 11.49 4.30
N PHE A 90 -2.30 10.34 3.66
CA PHE A 90 -3.14 10.21 2.46
C PHE A 90 -2.69 11.06 1.25
N GLY A 91 -1.39 11.22 1.04
CA GLY A 91 -0.85 11.99 -0.08
C GLY A 91 -1.13 13.50 -0.05
N HIS A 92 -1.71 14.02 1.03
CA HIS A 92 -2.09 15.44 1.15
C HIS A 92 -0.90 16.41 1.04
N HIS A 93 0.29 15.95 1.34
CA HIS A 93 1.52 16.77 1.36
C HIS A 93 2.49 16.40 0.23
N ASP A 94 2.11 15.53 -0.71
CA ASP A 94 2.99 15.15 -1.81
C ASP A 94 3.17 16.32 -2.79
N THR A 95 4.29 17.01 -2.65
CA THR A 95 4.68 18.16 -3.50
C THR A 95 5.08 17.75 -4.92
N ARG A 96 5.26 16.43 -5.17
CA ARG A 96 5.59 15.89 -6.50
C ARG A 96 4.39 15.95 -7.44
N ILE A 97 3.18 16.09 -6.89
CA ILE A 97 1.93 16.15 -7.65
C ILE A 97 1.48 17.60 -7.78
N LYS A 98 1.52 18.16 -8.99
CA LYS A 98 0.86 19.42 -9.28
C LYS A 98 -0.66 19.20 -9.34
N LYS A 99 -1.43 19.85 -8.47
CA LYS A 99 -2.90 19.89 -8.55
C LYS A 99 -3.31 20.58 -9.85
N ILE A 100 -3.60 19.81 -10.88
CA ILE A 100 -4.13 20.30 -12.15
C ILE A 100 -5.58 19.85 -12.27
N SER A 101 -6.47 20.77 -12.67
CA SER A 101 -7.92 20.65 -12.55
C SER A 101 -8.58 19.80 -13.65
N LYS A 102 -9.60 19.05 -13.25
CA LYS A 102 -10.85 18.69 -13.95
C LYS A 102 -10.77 17.94 -15.28
N GLY A 103 -10.54 16.60 -15.22
CA GLY A 103 -10.80 15.69 -16.33
C GLY A 103 -10.27 14.28 -16.02
N ILE A 104 -10.96 13.24 -16.53
CA ILE A 104 -10.53 11.85 -16.30
C ILE A 104 -9.13 11.57 -16.84
N ILE A 105 -8.77 12.17 -17.96
CA ILE A 105 -7.46 12.03 -18.58
C ILE A 105 -6.37 12.60 -17.67
N GLN A 106 -6.65 13.73 -17.02
CA GLN A 106 -5.73 14.34 -16.07
C GLN A 106 -5.63 13.53 -14.78
N PHE A 107 -6.75 13.00 -14.30
CA PHE A 107 -6.78 12.11 -13.14
C PHE A 107 -5.95 10.84 -13.39
N LEU A 108 -6.11 10.20 -14.56
CA LEU A 108 -5.31 9.04 -14.96
C LEU A 108 -3.82 9.41 -15.11
N PHE A 109 -3.52 10.55 -15.71
CA PHE A 109 -2.15 11.02 -15.87
C PHE A 109 -1.45 11.31 -14.54
N ILE A 110 -2.16 11.92 -13.58
CA ILE A 110 -1.67 12.17 -12.22
C ILE A 110 -1.42 10.84 -11.49
N ASN A 111 -2.34 9.87 -11.60
CA ASN A 111 -2.16 8.56 -11.01
C ASN A 111 -0.97 7.80 -11.62
N ILE A 112 -0.80 7.84 -12.93
CA ILE A 112 0.36 7.25 -13.61
C ILE A 112 1.66 7.93 -13.15
N GLN A 113 1.68 9.26 -13.09
CA GLN A 113 2.85 10.01 -12.66
C GLN A 113 3.18 9.79 -11.18
N HIS A 114 2.16 9.72 -10.32
CA HIS A 114 2.31 9.41 -8.91
C HIS A 114 2.86 7.99 -8.68
N ASN A 115 2.35 7.02 -9.41
CA ASN A 115 2.70 5.62 -9.23
C ASN A 115 3.86 5.16 -10.12
N TRP A 116 4.45 6.02 -10.95
CA TRP A 116 5.53 5.63 -11.86
C TRP A 116 6.73 5.03 -11.13
N HIS A 117 7.10 5.59 -9.99
CA HIS A 117 8.20 5.08 -9.17
C HIS A 117 7.85 3.78 -8.44
N LEU A 118 6.55 3.47 -8.28
CA LEU A 118 6.08 2.18 -7.76
C LEU A 118 6.12 1.08 -8.84
N ALA A 119 6.13 1.43 -10.12
CA ALA A 119 6.07 0.48 -11.23
C ALA A 119 7.24 -0.52 -11.24
N THR A 120 8.42 -0.12 -10.78
CA THR A 120 9.59 -0.98 -10.69
C THR A 120 9.49 -2.02 -9.58
N HIS A 121 8.75 -1.71 -8.53
CA HIS A 121 8.55 -2.58 -7.36
C HIS A 121 7.26 -3.39 -7.45
N TYR A 122 6.20 -2.80 -8.01
CA TYR A 122 4.85 -3.37 -8.07
C TYR A 122 4.25 -3.20 -9.48
N PRO A 123 4.79 -3.84 -10.52
CA PRO A 123 4.35 -3.63 -11.90
C PRO A 123 2.90 -4.02 -12.15
N SER A 124 2.40 -5.08 -11.51
CA SER A 124 1.00 -5.51 -11.64
C SER A 124 0.01 -4.42 -11.25
N GLU A 125 0.23 -3.77 -10.12
CA GLU A 125 -0.64 -2.73 -9.61
C GLU A 125 -0.58 -1.46 -10.45
N PHE A 126 0.61 -1.14 -10.95
CA PHE A 126 0.81 -0.01 -11.85
C PHE A 126 -0.04 -0.13 -13.13
N PHE A 127 -0.14 -1.32 -13.70
CA PHE A 127 -0.93 -1.54 -14.92
C PHE A 127 -2.43 -1.71 -14.65
N TRP A 128 -2.79 -2.48 -13.61
CA TRP A 128 -4.20 -2.78 -13.33
C TRP A 128 -4.96 -1.66 -12.62
N GLY A 129 -4.30 -0.87 -11.80
CA GLY A 129 -4.93 0.24 -11.06
C GLY A 129 -5.65 1.23 -11.97
N PRO A 130 -4.99 1.84 -12.98
CA PRO A 130 -5.63 2.77 -13.92
C PRO A 130 -6.75 2.13 -14.75
N ILE A 131 -6.59 0.86 -15.15
CA ILE A 131 -7.62 0.12 -15.92
C ILE A 131 -8.88 -0.07 -15.07
N TRP A 132 -8.71 -0.49 -13.81
CA TRP A 132 -9.82 -0.69 -12.88
C TRP A 132 -10.55 0.62 -12.56
N LEU A 133 -9.82 1.71 -12.34
CA LEU A 133 -10.38 3.04 -12.11
C LEU A 133 -11.16 3.55 -13.33
N GLY A 134 -10.64 3.34 -14.55
CA GLY A 134 -11.33 3.69 -15.79
C GLY A 134 -12.63 2.90 -15.97
N TYR A 135 -12.58 1.59 -15.71
CA TYR A 135 -13.76 0.71 -15.77
C TYR A 135 -14.84 1.13 -14.74
N HIS A 136 -14.44 1.39 -13.49
CA HIS A 136 -15.36 1.79 -12.43
C HIS A 136 -16.03 3.13 -12.72
N TRP A 137 -15.27 4.12 -13.20
CA TRP A 137 -15.81 5.41 -13.62
C TRP A 137 -16.82 5.28 -14.76
N PHE A 138 -16.52 4.44 -15.77
CA PHE A 138 -17.42 4.18 -16.89
C PHE A 138 -18.72 3.51 -16.43
N TRP A 139 -18.61 2.53 -15.54
CA TRP A 139 -19.75 1.82 -14.97
C TRP A 139 -20.65 2.74 -14.13
N GLU A 140 -20.08 3.57 -13.26
CA GLU A 140 -20.85 4.55 -12.47
C GLU A 140 -21.59 5.55 -13.36
N ARG A 141 -21.02 5.92 -14.50
CA ARG A 141 -21.65 6.85 -15.43
C ARG A 141 -22.82 6.22 -16.18
N LEU A 142 -22.74 4.91 -16.49
CA LEU A 142 -23.81 4.16 -17.13
C LEU A 142 -24.95 3.85 -16.15
N SER A 143 -24.66 3.58 -14.88
CA SER A 143 -25.68 3.24 -13.88
C SER A 143 -26.45 4.45 -13.32
N ARG A 144 -26.05 5.68 -13.68
CA ARG A 144 -26.79 6.93 -13.31
C ARG A 144 -27.81 7.37 -14.38
N HIS A 145 -28.00 6.57 -15.42
CA HIS A 145 -29.07 6.73 -16.41
C HIS A 145 -30.05 5.55 -16.32
#